data_5ba5cfcd15cfc1ea7f3e797d058cf90e
#
_entry.id   5ba5cfcd15cfc1ea7f3e797d058cf90e
#
_cell.length_a   1.000
_cell.length_b   1.000
_cell.length_c   1.000
_cell.angle_alpha   90.00
_cell.angle_beta   90.00
_cell.angle_gamma   90.00
#
_symmetry.space_group_name_H-M   'P 1'
#
loop_
_entity.id
_entity.type
_entity.pdbx_description
1 polymer ?
#
loop_
_entity_poly.entity_id
_entity_poly.type
_entity_poly.pdbx_seq_one_letter_code
_entity_poly.pdbx_strand_id
1 'polypeptide(L)'
;MKKLIYFIEFIIVYIFFVCFKILGYKTASNLGFLIGKLFGPLFRSKKSIVENLKKSNIYLKQDYNQVATNVLGNYGRIFSEYPFIKSFRKGKFNNFIEISGKNYLANIKKEKKRVVFVSGHFNNFELMAMQIERYGIELSAIYRPLNNIFLNKIMEKIRINYICKNQIKKGRAGTRQIIKNLKKGSSVAL
;
A
#
# COMPACT_ATOMS: atom_id res chain seq x y z
N MET A 1 29.46 -2.34 4.87
CA MET A 1 28.55 -3.30 5.52
C MET A 1 27.06 -3.05 5.21
N LYS A 2 26.45 -1.89 5.47
CA LYS A 2 25.00 -1.65 5.21
C LYS A 2 24.55 -1.94 3.77
N LYS A 3 25.32 -1.55 2.74
CA LYS A 3 24.93 -1.82 1.34
C LYS A 3 24.87 -3.30 1.02
N LEU A 4 25.77 -4.12 1.56
CA LEU A 4 25.77 -5.56 1.36
C LEU A 4 24.55 -6.20 2.03
N ILE A 5 24.23 -5.80 3.26
CA ILE A 5 23.01 -6.27 3.95
C ILE A 5 21.76 -5.92 3.13
N TYR A 6 21.64 -4.68 2.66
CA TYR A 6 20.52 -4.27 1.82
C TYR A 6 20.43 -5.03 0.51
N PHE A 7 21.57 -5.42 -0.07
CA PHE A 7 21.59 -6.25 -1.27
C PHE A 7 21.11 -7.68 -0.99
N ILE A 8 21.54 -8.28 0.12
CA ILE A 8 21.08 -9.61 0.55
C ILE A 8 19.57 -9.59 0.84
N GLU A 9 19.08 -8.63 1.61
CA GLU A 9 17.65 -8.43 1.87
C GLU A 9 16.86 -8.29 0.56
N PHE A 10 17.40 -7.53 -0.39
CA PHE A 10 16.79 -7.35 -1.71
C PHE A 10 16.67 -8.68 -2.46
N ILE A 11 17.72 -9.50 -2.49
CA ILE A 11 17.69 -10.82 -3.15
C ILE A 11 16.65 -11.72 -2.51
N ILE A 12 16.61 -11.77 -1.18
CA ILE A 12 15.63 -12.57 -0.44
C ILE A 12 14.19 -12.15 -0.80
N VAL A 13 13.90 -10.84 -0.75
CA VAL A 13 12.58 -10.31 -1.12
C VAL A 13 12.23 -10.60 -2.57
N TYR A 14 13.20 -10.48 -3.48
CA TYR A 14 13.00 -10.78 -4.90
C TYR A 14 12.66 -12.25 -5.14
N ILE A 15 13.36 -13.17 -4.46
CA ILE A 15 13.05 -14.60 -4.50
C ILE A 15 11.63 -14.86 -4.01
N PHE A 16 11.21 -14.25 -2.88
CA PHE A 16 9.83 -14.36 -2.41
C PHE A 16 8.83 -13.85 -3.44
N PHE A 17 9.10 -12.74 -4.10
CA PHE A 17 8.21 -12.19 -5.13
C PHE A 17 8.07 -13.15 -6.33
N VAL A 18 9.14 -13.82 -6.74
CA VAL A 18 9.10 -14.84 -7.80
C VAL A 18 8.27 -16.05 -7.34
N CYS A 19 8.53 -16.57 -6.14
CA CYS A 19 7.77 -17.68 -5.57
C CYS A 19 6.27 -17.37 -5.47
N PHE A 20 5.91 -16.21 -4.92
CA PHE A 20 4.50 -15.78 -4.84
C PHE A 20 3.84 -15.69 -6.21
N LYS A 21 4.57 -15.18 -7.20
CA LYS A 21 4.06 -15.06 -8.56
C LYS A 21 3.77 -16.43 -9.20
N ILE A 22 4.59 -17.43 -8.93
CA ILE A 22 4.38 -18.82 -9.38
C ILE A 22 3.16 -19.44 -8.70
N LEU A 23 2.99 -19.22 -7.39
CA LEU A 23 1.87 -19.73 -6.60
C LEU A 23 0.51 -19.15 -6.99
N GLY A 24 0.49 -18.01 -7.69
CA GLY A 24 -0.73 -17.30 -8.05
C GLY A 24 -1.29 -16.46 -6.90
N TYR A 25 -2.18 -15.50 -7.26
CA TYR A 25 -2.63 -14.45 -6.36
C TYR A 25 -3.26 -14.94 -5.06
N LYS A 26 -4.25 -15.83 -5.13
CA LYS A 26 -5.01 -16.30 -3.94
C LYS A 26 -4.09 -17.03 -2.95
N THR A 27 -3.30 -17.97 -3.46
CA THR A 27 -2.38 -18.77 -2.64
C THR A 27 -1.29 -17.88 -2.02
N ALA A 28 -0.70 -16.98 -2.81
CA ALA A 28 0.30 -16.03 -2.34
C ALA A 28 -0.25 -15.12 -1.23
N SER A 29 -1.47 -14.57 -1.41
CA SER A 29 -2.13 -13.71 -0.42
C SER A 29 -2.36 -14.44 0.91
N ASN A 30 -2.87 -15.69 0.85
CA ASN A 30 -3.11 -16.50 2.05
C ASN A 30 -1.81 -16.91 2.74
N LEU A 31 -0.82 -17.34 1.97
CA LEU A 31 0.50 -17.70 2.50
C LEU A 31 1.19 -16.49 3.14
N GLY A 32 1.11 -15.33 2.48
CA GLY A 32 1.61 -14.07 3.01
C GLY A 32 0.96 -13.70 4.34
N PHE A 33 -0.35 -13.92 4.48
CA PHE A 33 -1.06 -13.70 5.73
C PHE A 33 -0.53 -14.61 6.86
N LEU A 34 -0.32 -15.90 6.57
CA LEU A 34 0.24 -16.84 7.54
C LEU A 34 1.67 -16.47 7.94
N ILE A 35 2.52 -16.16 6.96
CA ILE A 35 3.90 -15.70 7.21
C ILE A 35 3.88 -14.42 8.06
N GLY A 36 3.01 -13.46 7.75
CA GLY A 36 2.87 -12.24 8.52
C GLY A 36 2.44 -12.47 9.96
N LYS A 37 1.54 -13.43 10.21
CA LYS A 37 1.14 -13.81 11.58
C LYS A 37 2.29 -14.42 12.36
N LEU A 38 3.09 -15.28 11.75
CA LEU A 38 4.17 -16.02 12.41
C LEU A 38 5.41 -15.13 12.61
N PHE A 39 5.86 -14.45 11.56
CA PHE A 39 7.12 -13.71 11.55
C PHE A 39 6.95 -12.20 11.72
N GLY A 40 5.75 -11.67 11.57
CA GLY A 40 5.46 -10.25 11.75
C GLY A 40 5.92 -9.66 13.09
N PRO A 41 5.79 -10.39 14.23
CA PRO A 41 6.27 -9.91 15.53
C PRO A 41 7.78 -9.63 15.59
N LEU A 42 8.59 -10.24 14.72
CA LEU A 42 10.04 -9.97 14.61
C LEU A 42 10.32 -8.56 14.02
N PHE A 43 9.42 -8.06 13.19
CA PHE A 43 9.59 -6.77 12.50
C PHE A 43 8.84 -5.63 13.19
N ARG A 44 7.74 -5.93 13.87
CA ARG A 44 6.91 -4.94 14.56
C ARG A 44 6.35 -5.49 15.85
N SER A 45 6.55 -4.77 16.92
CA SER A 45 6.06 -5.15 18.27
C SER A 45 4.54 -5.32 18.27
N LYS A 46 4.08 -6.54 18.54
CA LYS A 46 2.66 -6.86 18.77
C LYS A 46 2.11 -6.07 19.96
N LYS A 47 2.92 -5.92 21.04
CA LYS A 47 2.57 -5.14 22.23
C LYS A 47 2.19 -3.70 21.86
N SER A 48 2.99 -3.03 21.04
CA SER A 48 2.69 -1.65 20.58
C SER A 48 1.39 -1.56 19.79
N ILE A 49 1.04 -2.59 18.99
CA ILE A 49 -0.24 -2.62 18.29
C ILE A 49 -1.39 -2.73 19.28
N VAL A 50 -1.30 -3.64 20.27
CA VAL A 50 -2.30 -3.82 21.31
C VAL A 50 -2.49 -2.55 22.14
N GLU A 51 -1.40 -1.90 22.55
CA GLU A 51 -1.45 -0.63 23.29
C GLU A 51 -2.16 0.48 22.48
N ASN A 52 -1.87 0.60 21.19
CA ASN A 52 -2.54 1.56 20.33
C ASN A 52 -4.04 1.26 20.16
N LEU A 53 -4.41 -0.01 20.02
CA LEU A 53 -5.80 -0.43 19.97
C LEU A 53 -6.55 -0.09 21.26
N LYS A 54 -5.94 -0.33 22.42
CA LYS A 54 -6.52 0.04 23.73
C LYS A 54 -6.69 1.55 23.88
N LYS A 55 -5.67 2.33 23.45
CA LYS A 55 -5.72 3.81 23.52
C LYS A 55 -6.75 4.44 22.58
N SER A 56 -7.18 3.73 21.52
CA SER A 56 -8.20 4.25 20.60
C SER A 56 -9.61 4.27 21.20
N ASN A 57 -9.82 3.65 22.37
CA ASN A 57 -11.12 3.47 23.03
C ASN A 57 -12.21 2.83 22.14
N ILE A 58 -11.80 2.14 21.07
CA ILE A 58 -12.73 1.42 20.20
C ILE A 58 -13.05 0.09 20.84
N TYR A 59 -14.34 -0.15 21.10
CA TYR A 59 -14.79 -1.45 21.57
C TYR A 59 -14.62 -2.48 20.45
N LEU A 60 -13.82 -3.51 20.71
CA LEU A 60 -13.63 -4.64 19.81
C LEU A 60 -14.36 -5.87 20.36
N LYS A 61 -15.15 -6.53 19.51
CA LYS A 61 -15.77 -7.83 19.83
C LYS A 61 -14.73 -8.96 19.98
N GLN A 62 -13.53 -8.78 19.41
CA GLN A 62 -12.44 -9.75 19.41
C GLN A 62 -11.37 -9.33 20.42
N ASP A 63 -10.61 -10.32 20.91
CA ASP A 63 -9.42 -10.06 21.74
C ASP A 63 -8.40 -9.18 21.00
N TYR A 64 -7.85 -8.18 21.69
CA TYR A 64 -6.86 -7.24 21.15
C TYR A 64 -5.60 -7.95 20.61
N ASN A 65 -5.18 -9.07 21.25
CA ASN A 65 -4.04 -9.85 20.78
C ASN A 65 -4.34 -10.54 19.46
N GLN A 66 -5.56 -11.04 19.29
CA GLN A 66 -6.00 -11.64 18.04
C GLN A 66 -6.06 -10.61 16.92
N VAL A 67 -6.62 -9.45 17.18
CA VAL A 67 -6.64 -8.33 16.22
C VAL A 67 -5.24 -7.90 15.84
N ALA A 68 -4.33 -7.73 16.81
CA ALA A 68 -2.93 -7.39 16.55
C ALA A 68 -2.22 -8.44 15.69
N THR A 69 -2.48 -9.72 15.93
CA THR A 69 -1.93 -10.82 15.12
C THR A 69 -2.48 -10.77 13.68
N ASN A 70 -3.76 -10.47 13.50
CA ASN A 70 -4.36 -10.32 12.18
C ASN A 70 -3.84 -9.07 11.43
N VAL A 71 -3.55 -7.98 12.14
CA VAL A 71 -2.88 -6.80 11.57
C VAL A 71 -1.53 -7.18 11.00
N LEU A 72 -0.71 -7.94 11.74
CA LEU A 72 0.58 -8.43 11.25
C LEU A 72 0.42 -9.37 10.06
N GLY A 73 -0.59 -10.25 10.08
CA GLY A 73 -0.96 -11.09 8.94
C GLY A 73 -1.30 -10.26 7.70
N ASN A 74 -2.06 -9.18 7.84
CA ASN A 74 -2.40 -8.30 6.72
C ASN A 74 -1.18 -7.59 6.12
N TYR A 75 -0.18 -7.21 6.90
CA TYR A 75 1.09 -6.71 6.35
C TYR A 75 1.80 -7.77 5.49
N GLY A 76 1.82 -9.02 5.94
CA GLY A 76 2.36 -10.14 5.15
C GLY A 76 1.58 -10.37 3.85
N ARG A 77 0.24 -10.24 3.91
CA ARG A 77 -0.65 -10.30 2.74
C ARG A 77 -0.31 -9.21 1.72
N ILE A 78 -0.23 -7.95 2.15
CA ILE A 78 0.14 -6.81 1.28
C ILE A 78 1.48 -7.08 0.61
N PHE A 79 2.47 -7.55 1.37
CA PHE A 79 3.80 -7.87 0.84
C PHE A 79 3.75 -8.94 -0.26
N SER A 80 3.00 -10.03 -0.04
CA SER A 80 2.88 -11.13 -1.00
C SER A 80 2.03 -10.78 -2.24
N GLU A 81 1.19 -9.75 -2.14
CA GLU A 81 0.37 -9.25 -3.24
C GLU A 81 1.09 -8.26 -4.17
N TYR A 82 2.23 -7.72 -3.72
CA TYR A 82 2.98 -6.74 -4.50
C TYR A 82 3.39 -7.20 -5.91
N PRO A 83 3.81 -8.47 -6.15
CA PRO A 83 4.09 -8.97 -7.49
C PRO A 83 2.91 -8.92 -8.46
N PHE A 84 1.68 -8.81 -7.94
CA PHE A 84 0.44 -8.81 -8.72
C PHE A 84 -0.12 -7.41 -9.01
N ILE A 85 0.48 -6.34 -8.50
CA ILE A 85 0.02 -4.95 -8.69
C ILE A 85 -0.16 -4.60 -10.17
N LYS A 86 0.78 -5.03 -11.03
CA LYS A 86 0.65 -4.89 -12.50
C LYS A 86 -0.60 -5.58 -13.06
N SER A 87 -0.94 -6.74 -12.53
CA SER A 87 -2.11 -7.52 -12.97
C SER A 87 -3.43 -6.85 -12.54
N PHE A 88 -3.46 -6.28 -11.34
CA PHE A 88 -4.57 -5.45 -10.88
C PHE A 88 -4.75 -4.21 -11.78
N ARG A 89 -3.67 -3.49 -12.08
CA ARG A 89 -3.72 -2.31 -12.98
C ARG A 89 -4.28 -2.67 -14.36
N LYS A 90 -3.91 -3.83 -14.90
CA LYS A 90 -4.39 -4.34 -16.19
C LYS A 90 -5.80 -4.94 -16.16
N GLY A 91 -6.47 -4.94 -15.01
CA GLY A 91 -7.83 -5.42 -14.84
C GLY A 91 -7.98 -6.94 -14.74
N LYS A 92 -6.88 -7.72 -14.73
CA LYS A 92 -6.92 -9.19 -14.64
C LYS A 92 -7.66 -9.68 -13.38
N PHE A 93 -7.67 -8.86 -12.33
CA PHE A 93 -8.27 -9.19 -11.04
C PHE A 93 -9.40 -8.24 -10.63
N ASN A 94 -10.14 -7.68 -11.62
CA ASN A 94 -11.26 -6.79 -11.34
C ASN A 94 -12.37 -7.45 -10.50
N ASN A 95 -12.53 -8.76 -10.61
CA ASN A 95 -13.47 -9.55 -9.81
C ASN A 95 -13.14 -9.61 -8.32
N PHE A 96 -11.93 -9.20 -7.91
CA PHE A 96 -11.51 -9.06 -6.51
C PHE A 96 -11.61 -7.64 -5.99
N ILE A 97 -12.12 -6.70 -6.80
CA ILE A 97 -12.20 -5.28 -6.43
C ILE A 97 -13.66 -4.85 -6.51
N GLU A 98 -14.19 -4.44 -5.39
CA GLU A 98 -15.44 -3.74 -5.28
C GLU A 98 -15.19 -2.27 -4.93
N ILE A 99 -15.85 -1.36 -5.62
CA ILE A 99 -15.73 0.09 -5.37
C ILE A 99 -17.11 0.60 -4.99
N SER A 100 -17.27 0.91 -3.71
CA SER A 100 -18.42 1.65 -3.20
C SER A 100 -18.23 3.14 -3.44
N GLY A 101 -19.29 3.88 -3.69
CA GLY A 101 -19.22 5.32 -3.89
C GLY A 101 -18.65 5.74 -5.25
N LYS A 102 -18.79 4.94 -6.30
CA LYS A 102 -18.37 5.28 -7.67
C LYS A 102 -18.89 6.64 -8.18
N ASN A 103 -20.09 7.01 -7.75
CA ASN A 103 -20.73 8.29 -8.06
C ASN A 103 -19.89 9.48 -7.58
N TYR A 104 -19.25 9.40 -6.42
CA TYR A 104 -18.35 10.46 -5.93
C TYR A 104 -17.15 10.64 -6.85
N LEU A 105 -16.50 9.55 -7.29
CA LEU A 105 -15.37 9.62 -8.23
C LEU A 105 -15.81 10.17 -9.58
N ALA A 106 -16.98 9.79 -10.08
CA ALA A 106 -17.56 10.29 -11.31
C ALA A 106 -17.81 11.81 -11.22
N ASN A 107 -18.37 12.30 -10.12
CA ASN A 107 -18.62 13.72 -9.88
C ASN A 107 -17.32 14.51 -9.78
N ILE A 108 -16.32 14.03 -9.03
CA ILE A 108 -14.99 14.67 -8.93
C ILE A 108 -14.38 14.84 -10.33
N LYS A 109 -14.46 13.79 -11.17
CA LYS A 109 -13.95 13.84 -12.54
C LYS A 109 -14.73 14.81 -13.42
N LYS A 110 -16.07 14.75 -13.40
CA LYS A 110 -16.96 15.59 -14.19
C LYS A 110 -16.75 17.08 -13.89
N GLU A 111 -16.67 17.41 -12.60
CA GLU A 111 -16.54 18.79 -12.13
C GLU A 111 -15.08 19.25 -12.06
N LYS A 112 -14.12 18.39 -12.42
CA LYS A 112 -12.67 18.65 -12.34
C LYS A 112 -12.23 19.16 -10.95
N LYS A 113 -12.91 18.67 -9.90
CA LYS A 113 -12.61 19.07 -8.52
C LYS A 113 -11.24 18.54 -8.09
N ARG A 114 -10.53 19.37 -7.34
CA ARG A 114 -9.31 18.99 -6.63
C ARG A 114 -9.71 18.57 -5.22
N VAL A 115 -9.38 17.35 -4.84
CA VAL A 115 -9.76 16.80 -3.55
C VAL A 115 -8.56 16.19 -2.84
N VAL A 116 -8.64 16.12 -1.53
CA VAL A 116 -7.69 15.39 -0.69
C VAL A 116 -8.35 14.09 -0.28
N PHE A 117 -7.82 12.98 -0.76
CA PHE A 117 -8.22 11.64 -0.34
C PHE A 117 -7.45 11.27 0.93
N VAL A 118 -8.16 11.01 2.00
CA VAL A 118 -7.60 10.57 3.28
C VAL A 118 -7.96 9.11 3.50
N SER A 119 -6.97 8.27 3.79
CA SER A 119 -7.18 6.85 4.05
C SER A 119 -6.25 6.33 5.12
N GLY A 120 -6.58 5.14 5.64
CA GLY A 120 -5.69 4.36 6.49
C GLY A 120 -5.03 3.20 5.72
N HIS A 121 -4.06 2.56 6.38
CA HIS A 121 -3.40 1.36 5.84
C HIS A 121 -4.26 0.11 6.11
N PHE A 122 -5.46 0.07 5.51
CA PHE A 122 -6.35 -1.08 5.59
C PHE A 122 -6.09 -2.01 4.39
N ASN A 123 -5.77 -3.26 4.66
CA ASN A 123 -5.43 -4.25 3.62
C ASN A 123 -4.48 -3.67 2.56
N ASN A 124 -4.69 -3.99 1.29
CA ASN A 124 -3.84 -3.48 0.20
C ASN A 124 -4.26 -2.06 -0.21
N PHE A 125 -3.86 -1.08 0.61
CA PHE A 125 -4.14 0.35 0.40
C PHE A 125 -3.59 0.91 -0.93
N GLU A 126 -2.61 0.26 -1.55
CA GLU A 126 -2.08 0.66 -2.86
C GLU A 126 -3.16 0.58 -3.96
N LEU A 127 -4.12 -0.33 -3.82
CA LEU A 127 -5.20 -0.49 -4.79
C LEU A 127 -6.17 0.70 -4.79
N MET A 128 -6.33 1.41 -3.68
CA MET A 128 -7.19 2.59 -3.62
C MET A 128 -6.66 3.70 -4.52
N ALA A 129 -5.42 4.09 -4.37
CA ALA A 129 -4.80 5.12 -5.23
C ALA A 129 -4.80 4.70 -6.70
N MET A 130 -4.56 3.41 -6.98
CA MET A 130 -4.66 2.85 -8.33
C MET A 130 -6.06 3.01 -8.93
N GLN A 131 -7.12 2.72 -8.16
CA GLN A 131 -8.49 2.83 -8.67
C GLN A 131 -8.89 4.28 -8.92
N ILE A 132 -8.53 5.21 -8.04
CA ILE A 132 -8.77 6.65 -8.23
C ILE A 132 -8.14 7.12 -9.54
N GLU A 133 -6.89 6.75 -9.81
CA GLU A 133 -6.22 7.13 -11.06
C GLU A 133 -6.83 6.43 -12.30
N ARG A 134 -7.27 5.16 -12.17
CA ARG A 134 -8.01 4.46 -13.24
C ARG A 134 -9.33 5.12 -13.62
N TYR A 135 -9.98 5.82 -12.68
CA TYR A 135 -11.15 6.65 -12.96
C TYR A 135 -10.82 7.90 -13.76
N GLY A 136 -9.53 8.20 -13.98
CA GLY A 136 -9.07 9.37 -14.73
C GLY A 136 -9.00 10.64 -13.88
N ILE A 137 -8.88 10.50 -12.56
CA ILE A 137 -8.59 11.59 -11.64
C ILE A 137 -7.07 11.69 -11.50
N GLU A 138 -6.50 12.83 -11.86
CA GLU A 138 -5.06 13.05 -11.68
C GLU A 138 -4.74 13.11 -10.20
N LEU A 139 -3.89 12.18 -9.74
CA LEU A 139 -3.59 11.95 -8.34
C LEU A 139 -2.10 12.07 -8.05
N SER A 140 -1.76 12.73 -6.96
CA SER A 140 -0.43 12.76 -6.35
C SER A 140 -0.46 11.99 -5.03
N ALA A 141 0.25 10.88 -4.93
CA ALA A 141 0.30 10.05 -3.72
C ALA A 141 1.57 10.32 -2.92
N ILE A 142 1.42 10.50 -1.60
CA ILE A 142 2.55 10.73 -0.70
C ILE A 142 3.05 9.40 -0.19
N TYR A 143 4.36 9.19 -0.23
CA TYR A 143 4.97 7.99 0.29
C TYR A 143 6.24 8.26 1.08
N ARG A 144 6.57 7.34 1.98
CA ARG A 144 7.86 7.30 2.65
C ARG A 144 8.78 6.33 1.91
N PRO A 145 9.97 6.77 1.44
CA PRO A 145 10.96 5.87 0.85
C PRO A 145 11.38 4.77 1.83
N LEU A 146 11.65 3.58 1.31
CA LEU A 146 12.20 2.49 2.10
C LEU A 146 13.69 2.77 2.42
N ASN A 147 14.13 2.30 3.57
CA ASN A 147 15.53 2.42 3.97
C ASN A 147 16.46 1.62 3.04
N ASN A 148 16.02 0.45 2.59
CA ASN A 148 16.74 -0.37 1.63
C ASN A 148 16.66 0.25 0.24
N ILE A 149 17.78 0.76 -0.26
CA ILE A 149 17.87 1.51 -1.52
C ILE A 149 17.53 0.66 -2.75
N PHE A 150 17.81 -0.66 -2.73
CA PHE A 150 17.52 -1.58 -3.83
C PHE A 150 16.03 -1.88 -3.91
N LEU A 151 15.42 -2.21 -2.77
CA LEU A 151 13.97 -2.42 -2.67
C LEU A 151 13.21 -1.14 -3.00
N ASN A 152 13.67 0.02 -2.52
CA ASN A 152 13.01 1.29 -2.77
C ASN A 152 12.90 1.57 -4.27
N LYS A 153 13.97 1.33 -5.05
CA LYS A 153 13.95 1.52 -6.51
C LYS A 153 12.87 0.68 -7.20
N ILE A 154 12.73 -0.58 -6.80
CA ILE A 154 11.70 -1.47 -7.39
C ILE A 154 10.30 -1.04 -6.99
N MET A 155 10.09 -0.77 -5.70
CA MET A 155 8.79 -0.34 -5.18
C MET A 155 8.35 0.99 -5.81
N GLU A 156 9.25 1.96 -5.91
CA GLU A 156 8.99 3.25 -6.57
C GLU A 156 8.62 3.05 -8.05
N LYS A 157 9.35 2.19 -8.78
CA LYS A 157 9.03 1.85 -10.17
C LYS A 157 7.66 1.19 -10.32
N ILE A 158 7.30 0.28 -9.42
CA ILE A 158 5.99 -0.36 -9.41
C ILE A 158 4.89 0.68 -9.14
N ARG A 159 5.08 1.56 -8.17
CA ARG A 159 4.12 2.61 -7.83
C ARG A 159 3.88 3.57 -8.98
N ILE A 160 4.95 4.12 -9.56
CA ILE A 160 4.85 5.07 -10.68
C ILE A 160 4.16 4.43 -11.89
N ASN A 161 4.49 3.18 -12.22
CA ASN A 161 3.98 2.53 -13.42
C ASN A 161 2.56 1.97 -13.27
N TYR A 162 2.17 1.55 -12.05
CA TYR A 162 0.95 0.76 -11.88
C TYR A 162 -0.02 1.28 -10.81
N ILE A 163 0.39 2.17 -9.93
CA ILE A 163 -0.47 2.69 -8.87
C ILE A 163 -0.86 4.13 -9.18
N CYS A 164 0.09 5.04 -9.12
CA CYS A 164 -0.14 6.47 -9.34
C CYS A 164 1.13 7.10 -9.90
N LYS A 165 1.01 7.80 -11.02
CA LYS A 165 2.16 8.39 -11.73
C LYS A 165 2.93 9.42 -10.89
N ASN A 166 2.22 10.26 -10.16
CA ASN A 166 2.82 11.33 -9.37
C ASN A 166 3.07 10.86 -7.93
N GLN A 167 4.24 10.25 -7.72
CA GLN A 167 4.70 9.82 -6.39
C GLN A 167 5.51 10.93 -5.72
N ILE A 168 5.09 11.37 -4.53
CA ILE A 168 5.73 12.46 -3.78
C ILE A 168 6.38 11.91 -2.52
N LYS A 169 7.69 12.10 -2.40
CA LYS A 169 8.43 11.73 -1.19
C LYS A 169 8.04 12.61 -0.01
N LYS A 170 7.74 12.01 1.15
CA LYS A 170 7.48 12.72 2.40
C LYS A 170 8.65 13.63 2.76
N GLY A 171 8.36 14.87 3.19
CA GLY A 171 9.33 15.86 3.66
C GLY A 171 9.06 17.25 3.11
N ARG A 172 9.88 18.24 3.48
CA ARG A 172 9.69 19.66 3.12
C ARG A 172 9.56 19.88 1.60
N ALA A 173 10.42 19.23 0.81
CA ALA A 173 10.34 19.30 -0.65
C ALA A 173 9.03 18.68 -1.18
N GLY A 174 8.59 17.58 -0.58
CA GLY A 174 7.32 16.94 -0.90
C GLY A 174 6.13 17.85 -0.64
N THR A 175 6.09 18.56 0.48
CA THR A 175 5.01 19.52 0.79
C THR A 175 4.92 20.62 -0.28
N ARG A 176 6.04 21.17 -0.72
CA ARG A 176 6.07 22.15 -1.82
C ARG A 176 5.53 21.55 -3.14
N GLN A 177 5.90 20.29 -3.41
CA GLN A 177 5.44 19.59 -4.62
C GLN A 177 3.93 19.31 -4.57
N ILE A 178 3.37 18.99 -3.41
CA ILE A 178 1.92 18.83 -3.21
C ILE A 178 1.18 20.11 -3.58
N ILE A 179 1.60 21.26 -3.02
CA ILE A 179 0.99 22.55 -3.29
C ILE A 179 1.07 22.87 -4.79
N LYS A 180 2.22 22.64 -5.41
CA LYS A 180 2.42 22.82 -6.85
C LYS A 180 1.46 21.98 -7.68
N ASN A 181 1.31 20.69 -7.33
CA ASN A 181 0.44 19.76 -8.04
C ASN A 181 -1.04 20.10 -7.85
N LEU A 182 -1.45 20.47 -6.63
CA LEU A 182 -2.80 20.97 -6.36
C LEU A 182 -3.12 22.22 -7.21
N LYS A 183 -2.18 23.18 -7.33
CA LYS A 183 -2.36 24.36 -8.19
C LYS A 183 -2.53 24.01 -9.66
N LYS A 184 -1.92 22.90 -10.12
CA LYS A 184 -2.04 22.39 -11.49
C LYS A 184 -3.29 21.56 -11.77
N GLY A 185 -4.13 21.31 -10.75
CA GLY A 185 -5.37 20.55 -10.91
C GLY A 185 -5.33 19.11 -10.42
N SER A 186 -4.18 18.63 -9.92
CA SER A 186 -4.04 17.27 -9.38
C SER A 186 -4.69 17.17 -7.99
N SER A 187 -5.35 16.05 -7.70
CA SER A 187 -5.80 15.68 -6.36
C SER A 187 -4.65 15.06 -5.57
N VAL A 188 -4.80 14.90 -4.26
CA VAL A 188 -3.75 14.36 -3.38
C VAL A 188 -4.30 13.20 -2.57
N ALA A 189 -3.51 12.12 -2.41
CA ALA A 189 -3.77 11.01 -1.49
C ALA A 189 -2.75 11.01 -0.34
N LEU A 190 -3.26 10.97 0.91
CA LEU A 190 -2.53 10.98 2.17
C LEU A 190 -2.66 9.63 2.89
#